data_9ff255c1c4c8ecabf24b28c4d46e0b21
#
_entry.id   9ff255c1c4c8ecabf24b28c4d46e0b21
#
_cell.length_a   1.000
_cell.length_b   1.000
_cell.length_c   1.000
_cell.angle_alpha   90.00
_cell.angle_beta   90.00
_cell.angle_gamma   90.00
#
_symmetry.space_group_name_H-M   'P 1'
#
loop_
_entity.id
_entity.type
_entity.pdbx_description
1 polymer ?
#
loop_
_entity_poly.entity_id
_entity_poly.type
_entity_poly.pdbx_seq_one_letter_code
_entity_poly.pdbx_strand_id
1 'polypeptide(L)'
;MEKEFNLKVLVPVKRVVDYNVKVRVKSDKSGVELDNVKMSMNPFDEIAVEEALRLKEKGIATEVIAISIGATQVQETIRNALAMGADSGIFIEATNNLEPLNIAKIISSVAKKESIDLMILGKQAIDDDMNATGQMIAALLGWPQATFASKVEISDKKAVVSREVDGGIENIEVALPAVISTDLRLNEPRYASLPNIMKAKKKPINQIQVDELNLKIEQRLDILKVEEPTKRQSGIMLKTVEELVDKLKNEAKVI
;
A
#
# COMPACT_ATOMS: atom_id res chain seq x y z
N MET A 1 9.77 36.02 -8.12
CA MET A 1 10.19 34.65 -8.45
C MET A 1 9.39 33.75 -7.55
N GLU A 2 8.31 33.17 -8.05
CA GLU A 2 7.63 32.10 -7.36
C GLU A 2 8.62 30.93 -7.25
N LYS A 3 8.85 30.44 -6.04
CA LYS A 3 9.62 29.20 -5.88
C LYS A 3 8.88 28.10 -6.65
N GLU A 4 9.54 27.53 -7.67
CA GLU A 4 9.04 26.31 -8.31
C GLU A 4 8.66 25.31 -7.21
N PHE A 5 7.43 24.84 -7.24
CA PHE A 5 6.91 23.88 -6.26
C PHE A 5 7.48 22.50 -6.63
N ASN A 6 8.56 22.13 -5.96
CA ASN A 6 9.22 20.84 -6.15
C ASN A 6 8.53 19.78 -5.28
N LEU A 7 7.57 19.04 -5.82
CA LEU A 7 6.85 18.02 -5.10
C LEU A 7 7.64 16.69 -5.12
N LYS A 8 8.12 16.26 -3.95
CA LYS A 8 8.74 14.94 -3.76
C LYS A 8 7.70 13.95 -3.25
N VAL A 9 7.54 12.83 -3.97
CA VAL A 9 6.57 11.79 -3.63
C VAL A 9 7.28 10.56 -3.10
N LEU A 10 6.89 10.09 -1.92
CA LEU A 10 7.31 8.80 -1.36
C LEU A 10 6.21 7.76 -1.55
N VAL A 11 6.57 6.61 -2.09
CA VAL A 11 5.62 5.50 -2.32
C VAL A 11 6.10 4.26 -1.57
N PRO A 12 5.51 3.93 -0.43
CA PRO A 12 5.70 2.64 0.22
C PRO A 12 5.20 1.49 -0.64
N VAL A 13 6.02 0.45 -0.79
CA VAL A 13 5.68 -0.74 -1.57
C VAL A 13 5.96 -2.00 -0.75
N LYS A 14 4.98 -2.89 -0.62
CA LYS A 14 5.09 -4.13 0.15
C LYS A 14 5.25 -5.33 -0.77
N ARG A 15 6.16 -6.24 -0.41
CA ARG A 15 6.30 -7.56 -1.02
C ARG A 15 5.32 -8.53 -0.39
N VAL A 16 4.42 -9.08 -1.17
CA VAL A 16 3.33 -9.98 -0.72
C VAL A 16 3.30 -11.25 -1.57
N VAL A 17 2.60 -12.28 -1.10
CA VAL A 17 2.28 -13.45 -1.94
C VAL A 17 1.46 -13.00 -3.13
N ASP A 18 1.86 -13.43 -4.35
CA ASP A 18 1.13 -13.10 -5.57
C ASP A 18 -0.33 -13.56 -5.48
N TYR A 19 -1.26 -12.70 -5.85
CA TYR A 19 -2.71 -12.95 -5.72
C TYR A 19 -3.23 -14.15 -6.51
N ASN A 20 -2.47 -14.66 -7.48
CA ASN A 20 -2.81 -15.89 -8.21
C ASN A 20 -2.36 -17.16 -7.47
N VAL A 21 -1.60 -17.03 -6.39
CA VAL A 21 -1.10 -18.17 -5.62
C VAL A 21 -2.14 -18.59 -4.58
N LYS A 22 -2.46 -19.87 -4.53
CA LYS A 22 -3.25 -20.43 -3.44
C LYS A 22 -2.37 -20.54 -2.19
N VAL A 23 -2.62 -19.69 -1.21
CA VAL A 23 -1.93 -19.69 0.09
C VAL A 23 -2.21 -21.00 0.83
N ARG A 24 -1.17 -21.55 1.48
CA ARG A 24 -1.27 -22.76 2.32
C ARG A 24 -0.80 -22.46 3.73
N VAL A 25 -1.50 -23.03 4.70
CA VAL A 25 -1.10 -22.95 6.11
C VAL A 25 -0.01 -24.00 6.38
N LYS A 26 1.02 -23.62 7.14
CA LYS A 26 2.07 -24.54 7.58
C LYS A 26 1.48 -25.68 8.42
N SER A 27 2.11 -26.84 8.40
CA SER A 27 1.65 -28.03 9.15
C SER A 27 1.61 -27.81 10.66
N ASP A 28 2.51 -26.98 11.19
CA ASP A 28 2.58 -26.57 12.60
C ASP A 28 1.63 -25.42 12.96
N LYS A 29 0.90 -24.87 11.97
CA LYS A 29 -0.01 -23.72 12.12
C LYS A 29 0.63 -22.42 12.60
N SER A 30 1.95 -22.29 12.53
CA SER A 30 2.68 -21.08 12.93
C SER A 30 2.55 -19.92 11.94
N GLY A 31 2.03 -20.16 10.74
CA GLY A 31 1.92 -19.17 9.68
C GLY A 31 1.52 -19.79 8.35
N VAL A 32 1.77 -19.05 7.28
CA VAL A 32 1.59 -19.53 5.90
C VAL A 32 2.92 -19.96 5.28
N GLU A 33 2.85 -20.89 4.33
CA GLU A 33 4.04 -21.34 3.59
C GLU A 33 4.47 -20.25 2.62
N LEU A 34 5.73 -19.80 2.74
CA LEU A 34 6.33 -18.78 1.88
C LEU A 34 7.50 -19.31 1.05
N ASP A 35 7.98 -20.53 1.34
CA ASP A 35 9.11 -21.14 0.64
C ASP A 35 8.72 -21.52 -0.79
N ASN A 36 9.51 -21.04 -1.77
CA ASN A 36 9.26 -21.24 -3.21
C ASN A 36 7.89 -20.74 -3.70
N VAL A 37 7.29 -19.80 -3.00
CA VAL A 37 6.04 -19.16 -3.39
C VAL A 37 6.35 -17.92 -4.24
N LYS A 38 5.59 -17.74 -5.32
CA LYS A 38 5.71 -16.52 -6.13
C LYS A 38 5.26 -15.33 -5.30
N MET A 39 6.14 -14.33 -5.24
CA MET A 39 5.88 -13.06 -4.56
C MET A 39 5.77 -11.93 -5.58
N SER A 40 5.00 -10.89 -5.27
CA SER A 40 4.81 -9.70 -6.12
C SER A 40 4.74 -8.44 -5.26
N MET A 41 4.71 -7.28 -5.90
CA MET A 41 4.30 -6.04 -5.27
C MET A 41 2.82 -6.13 -4.90
N ASN A 42 2.43 -5.58 -3.76
CA ASN A 42 1.03 -5.45 -3.41
C ASN A 42 0.26 -4.67 -4.49
N PRO A 43 -0.87 -5.18 -5.02
CA PRO A 43 -1.60 -4.54 -6.11
C PRO A 43 -2.03 -3.10 -5.85
N PHE A 44 -2.39 -2.77 -4.61
CA PHE A 44 -2.72 -1.39 -4.25
C PHE A 44 -1.51 -0.47 -4.28
N ASP A 45 -0.31 -1.00 -4.00
CA ASP A 45 0.92 -0.22 -4.06
C ASP A 45 1.37 -0.01 -5.53
N GLU A 46 1.07 -0.95 -6.44
CA GLU A 46 1.26 -0.74 -7.89
C GLU A 46 0.44 0.45 -8.39
N ILE A 47 -0.81 0.59 -7.92
CA ILE A 47 -1.66 1.74 -8.21
C ILE A 47 -1.07 3.03 -7.64
N ALA A 48 -0.49 2.98 -6.44
CA ALA A 48 0.16 4.14 -5.82
C ALA A 48 1.40 4.58 -6.60
N VAL A 49 2.23 3.64 -7.06
CA VAL A 49 3.39 3.92 -7.93
C VAL A 49 2.92 4.56 -9.23
N GLU A 50 1.91 3.99 -9.89
CA GLU A 50 1.35 4.52 -11.14
C GLU A 50 0.87 5.96 -10.96
N GLU A 51 0.13 6.27 -9.87
CA GLU A 51 -0.37 7.63 -9.65
C GLU A 51 0.78 8.63 -9.44
N ALA A 52 1.78 8.26 -8.65
CA ALA A 52 2.96 9.09 -8.46
C ALA A 52 3.69 9.38 -9.78
N LEU A 53 3.78 8.39 -10.67
CA LEU A 53 4.37 8.55 -12.00
C LEU A 53 3.52 9.44 -12.89
N ARG A 54 2.19 9.33 -12.87
CA ARG A 54 1.29 10.21 -13.61
C ARG A 54 1.41 11.67 -13.15
N LEU A 55 1.56 11.91 -11.85
CA LEU A 55 1.83 13.24 -11.32
C LEU A 55 3.15 13.79 -11.82
N LYS A 56 4.18 12.96 -11.91
CA LYS A 56 5.48 13.35 -12.45
C LYS A 56 5.41 13.65 -13.95
N GLU A 57 4.74 12.83 -14.74
CA GLU A 57 4.56 13.05 -16.18
C GLU A 57 3.78 14.33 -16.49
N LYS A 58 2.88 14.75 -15.59
CA LYS A 58 2.18 16.03 -15.66
C LYS A 58 3.05 17.22 -15.21
N GLY A 59 4.30 17.00 -14.79
CA GLY A 59 5.19 18.04 -14.26
C GLY A 59 4.81 18.56 -12.87
N ILE A 60 3.92 17.87 -12.15
CA ILE A 60 3.47 18.21 -10.79
C ILE A 60 4.48 17.69 -9.76
N ALA A 61 4.87 16.41 -9.88
CA ALA A 61 5.92 15.84 -9.06
C ALA A 61 7.28 15.91 -9.76
N THR A 62 8.33 16.21 -9.00
CA THR A 62 9.71 16.28 -9.51
C THR A 62 10.47 14.99 -9.28
N GLU A 63 10.16 14.29 -8.20
CA GLU A 63 10.85 13.06 -7.81
C GLU A 63 9.87 12.05 -7.22
N VAL A 64 10.00 10.77 -7.62
CA VAL A 64 9.23 9.63 -7.10
C VAL A 64 10.20 8.63 -6.49
N ILE A 65 10.09 8.41 -5.19
CA ILE A 65 10.95 7.52 -4.40
C ILE A 65 10.12 6.33 -3.92
N ALA A 66 10.53 5.12 -4.25
CA ALA A 66 9.91 3.90 -3.72
C ALA A 66 10.62 3.47 -2.44
N ILE A 67 9.86 3.11 -1.38
CA ILE A 67 10.43 2.58 -0.14
C ILE A 67 9.84 1.22 0.19
N SER A 68 10.69 0.28 0.63
CA SER A 68 10.26 -1.02 1.14
C SER A 68 11.05 -1.40 2.39
N ILE A 69 10.39 -2.09 3.30
CA ILE A 69 10.93 -2.47 4.61
C ILE A 69 10.82 -3.99 4.75
N GLY A 70 11.91 -4.64 5.16
CA GLY A 70 11.92 -6.08 5.39
C GLY A 70 13.28 -6.72 5.11
N ALA A 71 13.30 -8.02 4.85
CA ALA A 71 14.52 -8.74 4.49
C ALA A 71 15.00 -8.35 3.07
N THR A 72 16.22 -8.75 2.73
CA THR A 72 16.91 -8.38 1.47
C THR A 72 16.04 -8.57 0.21
N GLN A 73 15.14 -9.55 0.20
CA GLN A 73 14.27 -9.87 -0.94
C GLN A 73 13.28 -8.73 -1.29
N VAL A 74 12.97 -7.82 -0.36
CA VAL A 74 12.07 -6.69 -0.67
C VAL A 74 12.67 -5.71 -1.68
N GLN A 75 13.99 -5.77 -1.92
CA GLN A 75 14.64 -5.00 -2.98
C GLN A 75 14.09 -5.34 -4.38
N GLU A 76 13.61 -6.57 -4.60
CA GLU A 76 12.95 -6.96 -5.86
C GLU A 76 11.71 -6.11 -6.12
N THR A 77 10.91 -5.85 -5.07
CA THR A 77 9.72 -4.99 -5.15
C THR A 77 10.09 -3.55 -5.45
N ILE A 78 11.16 -3.03 -4.82
CA ILE A 78 11.69 -1.71 -5.17
C ILE A 78 12.15 -1.67 -6.63
N ARG A 79 12.86 -2.71 -7.11
CA ARG A 79 13.29 -2.80 -8.53
C ARG A 79 12.10 -2.79 -9.48
N ASN A 80 10.96 -3.38 -9.11
CA ASN A 80 9.74 -3.33 -9.91
C ASN A 80 9.19 -1.89 -9.99
N ALA A 81 9.12 -1.15 -8.88
CA ALA A 81 8.73 0.26 -8.88
C ALA A 81 9.69 1.12 -9.73
N LEU A 82 11.00 0.87 -9.65
CA LEU A 82 12.01 1.53 -10.48
C LEU A 82 11.84 1.21 -11.97
N ALA A 83 11.41 -0.01 -12.30
CA ALA A 83 11.12 -0.44 -13.67
C ALA A 83 9.83 0.17 -14.21
N MET A 84 8.83 0.41 -13.37
CA MET A 84 7.65 1.20 -13.73
C MET A 84 8.02 2.66 -14.05
N GLY A 85 9.00 3.24 -13.36
CA GLY A 85 9.45 4.60 -13.66
C GLY A 85 9.97 5.40 -12.46
N ALA A 86 9.82 4.94 -11.22
CA ALA A 86 10.35 5.63 -10.04
C ALA A 86 11.84 5.98 -10.19
N ASP A 87 12.29 7.07 -9.58
CA ASP A 87 13.63 7.61 -9.76
C ASP A 87 14.67 6.88 -8.93
N SER A 88 14.35 6.66 -7.68
CA SER A 88 15.24 6.02 -6.70
C SER A 88 14.46 5.11 -5.75
N GLY A 89 15.17 4.29 -5.00
CA GLY A 89 14.61 3.42 -4.00
C GLY A 89 15.27 3.59 -2.64
N ILE A 90 14.51 3.33 -1.59
CA ILE A 90 15.02 3.23 -0.22
C ILE A 90 14.67 1.82 0.29
N PHE A 91 15.70 1.09 0.66
CA PHE A 91 15.58 -0.22 1.29
C PHE A 91 15.88 -0.10 2.78
N ILE A 92 14.89 -0.40 3.60
CA ILE A 92 15.09 -0.48 5.05
C ILE A 92 15.22 -1.95 5.43
N GLU A 93 16.42 -2.34 5.83
CA GLU A 93 16.68 -3.70 6.27
C GLU A 93 16.12 -3.91 7.67
N ALA A 94 15.20 -4.86 7.81
CA ALA A 94 14.50 -5.18 9.05
C ALA A 94 14.06 -6.64 9.05
N THR A 95 13.63 -7.13 10.21
CA THR A 95 12.97 -8.45 10.31
C THR A 95 11.60 -8.42 9.62
N ASN A 96 11.13 -9.57 9.14
CA ASN A 96 9.93 -9.67 8.30
C ASN A 96 8.58 -9.43 9.03
N ASN A 97 8.55 -9.39 10.35
CA ASN A 97 7.29 -9.36 11.13
C ASN A 97 7.09 -8.03 11.86
N LEU A 98 7.23 -6.92 11.13
CA LEU A 98 6.95 -5.61 11.72
C LEU A 98 5.45 -5.29 11.65
N GLU A 99 4.88 -4.90 12.80
CA GLU A 99 3.52 -4.41 12.90
C GLU A 99 3.32 -3.08 12.16
N PRO A 100 2.09 -2.74 11.70
CA PRO A 100 1.81 -1.50 10.98
C PRO A 100 2.31 -0.23 11.67
N LEU A 101 2.23 -0.16 13.01
CA LEU A 101 2.73 1.00 13.76
C LEU A 101 4.25 1.15 13.68
N ASN A 102 4.99 0.03 13.69
CA ASN A 102 6.44 0.07 13.55
C ASN A 102 6.84 0.47 12.14
N ILE A 103 6.17 -0.06 11.12
CA ILE A 103 6.32 0.37 9.72
C ILE A 103 6.03 1.88 9.58
N ALA A 104 4.93 2.36 10.18
CA ALA A 104 4.57 3.77 10.14
C ALA A 104 5.62 4.67 10.80
N LYS A 105 6.20 4.27 11.93
CA LYS A 105 7.32 5.01 12.58
C LYS A 105 8.54 5.11 11.66
N ILE A 106 8.94 3.99 11.03
CA ILE A 106 10.08 3.94 10.12
C ILE A 106 9.85 4.87 8.93
N ILE A 107 8.72 4.73 8.25
CA ILE A 107 8.38 5.55 7.07
C ILE A 107 8.29 7.03 7.45
N SER A 108 7.68 7.37 8.59
CA SER A 108 7.59 8.75 9.07
C SER A 108 8.96 9.37 9.35
N SER A 109 9.91 8.60 9.89
CA SER A 109 11.28 9.04 10.11
C SER A 109 11.99 9.33 8.78
N VAL A 110 11.86 8.44 7.81
CA VAL A 110 12.43 8.61 6.46
C VAL A 110 11.79 9.79 5.75
N ALA A 111 10.46 9.95 5.82
CA ALA A 111 9.76 11.07 5.17
C ALA A 111 10.28 12.44 5.65
N LYS A 112 10.55 12.58 6.95
CA LYS A 112 11.15 13.80 7.52
C LYS A 112 12.58 14.01 7.01
N LYS A 113 13.41 12.95 7.01
CA LYS A 113 14.82 13.02 6.57
C LYS A 113 14.94 13.40 5.10
N GLU A 114 14.08 12.84 4.25
CA GLU A 114 14.08 13.06 2.81
C GLU A 114 13.28 14.31 2.37
N SER A 115 12.67 15.02 3.32
CA SER A 115 11.84 16.22 3.04
C SER A 115 10.72 15.91 2.02
N ILE A 116 9.92 14.89 2.32
CA ILE A 116 8.81 14.46 1.46
C ILE A 116 7.63 15.42 1.59
N ASP A 117 6.99 15.73 0.46
CA ASP A 117 5.82 16.62 0.39
C ASP A 117 4.51 15.86 0.20
N LEU A 118 4.57 14.65 -0.36
CA LEU A 118 3.40 13.82 -0.59
C LEU A 118 3.76 12.34 -0.39
N MET A 119 2.91 11.63 0.31
CA MET A 119 2.98 10.18 0.40
C MET A 119 1.76 9.57 -0.27
N ILE A 120 1.99 8.64 -1.20
CA ILE A 120 0.94 7.86 -1.84
C ILE A 120 1.24 6.38 -1.58
N LEU A 121 0.29 5.65 -1.01
CA LEU A 121 0.44 4.23 -0.69
C LEU A 121 -0.85 3.47 -0.96
N GLY A 122 -0.77 2.16 -1.08
CA GLY A 122 -1.95 1.30 -1.16
C GLY A 122 -2.82 1.45 0.10
N LYS A 123 -4.15 1.40 -0.06
CA LYS A 123 -5.06 1.48 1.08
C LYS A 123 -4.84 0.35 2.10
N GLN A 124 -4.45 -0.82 1.61
CA GLN A 124 -4.20 -2.03 2.39
C GLN A 124 -3.24 -2.96 1.65
N ALA A 125 -2.68 -3.93 2.34
CA ALA A 125 -1.92 -5.03 1.74
C ALA A 125 -2.78 -6.30 1.71
N ILE A 126 -2.70 -7.07 0.61
CA ILE A 126 -3.57 -8.24 0.40
C ILE A 126 -3.22 -9.44 1.30
N ASP A 127 -2.13 -9.37 2.03
CA ASP A 127 -1.70 -10.44 2.96
C ASP A 127 -2.28 -10.30 4.37
N ASP A 128 -2.63 -9.09 4.80
CA ASP A 128 -3.14 -8.82 6.15
C ASP A 128 -4.42 -7.99 6.20
N ASP A 129 -4.75 -7.28 5.13
CA ASP A 129 -5.93 -6.41 4.99
C ASP A 129 -6.13 -5.40 6.14
N MET A 130 -5.07 -5.03 6.87
CA MET A 130 -5.19 -4.20 8.08
C MET A 130 -5.60 -2.77 7.81
N ASN A 131 -5.31 -2.20 6.64
CA ASN A 131 -5.65 -0.82 6.27
C ASN A 131 -5.31 0.20 7.38
N ALA A 132 -4.11 0.13 7.96
CA ALA A 132 -3.76 0.91 9.13
C ALA A 132 -2.52 1.80 8.94
N THR A 133 -1.56 1.37 8.11
CA THR A 133 -0.24 2.02 8.00
C THR A 133 -0.33 3.47 7.55
N GLY A 134 -1.12 3.78 6.54
CA GLY A 134 -1.26 5.14 6.00
C GLY A 134 -1.81 6.13 7.03
N GLN A 135 -2.85 5.75 7.74
CA GLN A 135 -3.48 6.56 8.77
C GLN A 135 -2.53 6.79 9.97
N MET A 136 -1.76 5.75 10.34
CA MET A 136 -0.74 5.87 11.40
C MET A 136 0.40 6.80 11.00
N ILE A 137 0.85 6.75 9.73
CA ILE A 137 1.85 7.68 9.20
C ILE A 137 1.34 9.12 9.27
N ALA A 138 0.13 9.37 8.80
CA ALA A 138 -0.49 10.69 8.83
C ALA A 138 -0.53 11.25 10.26
N ALA A 139 -0.96 10.45 11.23
CA ALA A 139 -0.99 10.82 12.63
C ALA A 139 0.41 11.12 13.21
N LEU A 140 1.42 10.28 12.92
CA LEU A 140 2.80 10.46 13.41
C LEU A 140 3.49 11.69 12.81
N LEU A 141 3.13 12.07 11.59
CA LEU A 141 3.64 13.26 10.91
C LEU A 141 2.85 14.52 11.23
N GLY A 142 1.63 14.40 11.76
CA GLY A 142 0.68 15.50 11.89
C GLY A 142 0.19 16.02 10.54
N TRP A 143 0.18 15.16 9.51
CA TRP A 143 -0.25 15.49 8.16
C TRP A 143 -1.72 15.17 7.94
N PRO A 144 -2.43 15.94 7.12
CA PRO A 144 -3.76 15.56 6.68
C PRO A 144 -3.69 14.28 5.83
N GLN A 145 -4.80 13.55 5.79
CA GLN A 145 -4.92 12.32 5.02
C GLN A 145 -6.15 12.31 4.14
N ALA A 146 -6.04 11.65 2.99
CA ALA A 146 -7.14 11.33 2.10
C ALA A 146 -7.07 9.83 1.76
N THR A 147 -8.01 9.04 2.28
CA THR A 147 -8.00 7.57 2.13
C THR A 147 -8.94 7.11 1.03
N PHE A 148 -8.67 5.93 0.45
CA PHE A 148 -9.50 5.29 -0.59
C PHE A 148 -9.68 6.14 -1.86
N ALA A 149 -8.61 6.80 -2.30
CA ALA A 149 -8.65 7.69 -3.45
C ALA A 149 -9.00 6.96 -4.74
N SER A 150 -10.02 7.44 -5.44
CA SER A 150 -10.40 7.05 -6.80
C SER A 150 -10.08 8.13 -7.83
N LYS A 151 -9.75 9.35 -7.39
CA LYS A 151 -9.22 10.44 -8.21
C LYS A 151 -8.35 11.35 -7.36
N VAL A 152 -7.23 11.83 -7.93
CA VAL A 152 -6.32 12.79 -7.28
C VAL A 152 -6.01 13.93 -8.24
N GLU A 153 -6.22 15.16 -7.80
CA GLU A 153 -5.84 16.37 -8.50
C GLU A 153 -5.02 17.25 -7.55
N ILE A 154 -3.87 17.73 -8.00
CA ILE A 154 -2.97 18.55 -7.17
C ILE A 154 -2.76 19.90 -7.84
N SER A 155 -3.01 20.97 -7.11
CA SER A 155 -2.73 22.36 -7.50
C SER A 155 -2.49 23.20 -6.26
N ASP A 156 -1.71 24.28 -6.39
CA ASP A 156 -1.52 25.30 -5.35
C ASP A 156 -1.21 24.77 -3.94
N LYS A 157 -0.40 23.72 -3.85
CA LYS A 157 -0.04 23.02 -2.60
C LYS A 157 -1.24 22.36 -1.88
N LYS A 158 -2.23 21.99 -2.63
CA LYS A 158 -3.41 21.25 -2.16
C LYS A 158 -3.65 20.03 -3.02
N ALA A 159 -4.22 19.00 -2.43
CA ALA A 159 -4.75 17.85 -3.15
C ALA A 159 -6.26 17.81 -2.99
N VAL A 160 -6.98 17.75 -4.11
CA VAL A 160 -8.41 17.43 -4.17
C VAL A 160 -8.55 15.97 -4.51
N VAL A 161 -9.17 15.21 -3.62
CA VAL A 161 -9.25 13.76 -3.69
C VAL A 161 -10.70 13.30 -3.66
N SER A 162 -11.11 12.56 -4.69
CA SER A 162 -12.37 11.81 -4.67
C SER A 162 -12.11 10.46 -3.98
N ARG A 163 -12.91 10.14 -2.97
CA ARG A 163 -12.78 8.93 -2.15
C ARG A 163 -13.99 8.04 -2.33
N GLU A 164 -13.75 6.74 -2.31
CA GLU A 164 -14.83 5.75 -2.22
C GLU A 164 -15.25 5.59 -0.76
N VAL A 165 -16.55 5.76 -0.51
CA VAL A 165 -17.18 5.54 0.80
C VAL A 165 -18.46 4.73 0.62
N ASP A 166 -19.01 4.12 1.68
CA ASP A 166 -20.18 3.23 1.57
C ASP A 166 -21.40 3.93 0.95
N GLY A 167 -21.58 5.23 1.20
CA GLY A 167 -22.67 6.02 0.63
C GLY A 167 -22.45 6.56 -0.78
N GLY A 168 -21.27 6.33 -1.39
CA GLY A 168 -20.94 6.85 -2.72
C GLY A 168 -19.52 7.44 -2.81
N ILE A 169 -19.39 8.63 -3.42
CA ILE A 169 -18.11 9.33 -3.58
C ILE A 169 -18.10 10.60 -2.74
N GLU A 170 -17.05 10.78 -1.97
CA GLU A 170 -16.77 11.99 -1.20
C GLU A 170 -15.59 12.75 -1.83
N ASN A 171 -15.73 14.06 -2.01
CA ASN A 171 -14.62 14.90 -2.45
C ASN A 171 -14.09 15.72 -1.28
N ILE A 172 -12.80 15.58 -1.01
CA ILE A 172 -12.11 16.31 0.06
C ILE A 172 -10.91 17.08 -0.47
N GLU A 173 -10.62 18.22 0.12
CA GLU A 173 -9.42 19.00 -0.14
C GLU A 173 -8.50 18.92 1.08
N VAL A 174 -7.24 18.60 0.85
CA VAL A 174 -6.19 18.54 1.88
C VAL A 174 -4.98 19.39 1.48
N ALA A 175 -4.40 20.09 2.45
CA ALA A 175 -3.15 20.82 2.23
C ALA A 175 -1.96 19.85 2.17
N LEU A 176 -0.94 20.18 1.37
CA LEU A 176 0.34 19.48 1.39
C LEU A 176 1.26 20.07 2.48
N PRO A 177 2.09 19.24 3.13
CA PRO A 177 2.28 17.80 2.89
C PRO A 177 1.10 16.94 3.37
N ALA A 178 0.83 15.83 2.67
CA ALA A 178 -0.32 14.95 2.94
C ALA A 178 0.00 13.47 2.70
N VAL A 179 -0.87 12.59 3.24
CA VAL A 179 -0.87 11.15 2.99
C VAL A 179 -2.13 10.77 2.23
N ILE A 180 -1.97 10.11 1.08
CA ILE A 180 -3.08 9.63 0.25
C ILE A 180 -3.00 8.11 0.15
N SER A 181 -4.08 7.39 0.44
CA SER A 181 -4.15 5.96 0.15
C SER A 181 -5.05 5.67 -1.05
N THR A 182 -4.60 4.73 -1.90
CA THR A 182 -5.21 4.46 -3.20
C THR A 182 -6.24 3.35 -3.14
N ASP A 183 -7.38 3.55 -3.82
CA ASP A 183 -8.34 2.50 -4.14
C ASP A 183 -8.06 1.88 -5.52
N LEU A 184 -8.61 0.71 -5.79
CA LEU A 184 -8.48 0.00 -7.08
C LEU A 184 -9.01 0.81 -8.29
N ARG A 185 -9.92 1.75 -8.06
CA ARG A 185 -10.55 2.57 -9.09
C ARG A 185 -9.72 3.76 -9.53
N LEU A 186 -8.61 4.07 -8.83
CA LEU A 186 -7.82 5.26 -9.11
C LEU A 186 -7.18 5.24 -10.50
N ASN A 187 -6.56 4.13 -10.85
CA ASN A 187 -5.89 3.95 -12.13
C ASN A 187 -5.64 2.47 -12.45
N GLU A 188 -5.17 2.21 -13.66
CA GLU A 188 -4.65 0.92 -14.08
C GLU A 188 -3.12 1.03 -14.18
N PRO A 189 -2.35 0.23 -13.39
CA PRO A 189 -0.90 0.28 -13.39
C PRO A 189 -0.30 -0.14 -14.73
N ARG A 190 0.75 0.56 -15.15
CA ARG A 190 1.53 0.22 -16.36
C ARG A 190 2.39 -1.01 -16.18
N TYR A 191 2.58 -1.76 -17.23
CA TYR A 191 3.59 -2.81 -17.27
C TYR A 191 4.98 -2.24 -17.53
N ALA A 192 5.99 -2.73 -16.79
CA ALA A 192 7.37 -2.38 -17.04
C ALA A 192 7.86 -3.01 -18.36
N SER A 193 8.37 -2.19 -19.28
CA SER A 193 8.97 -2.69 -20.51
C SER A 193 10.36 -3.31 -20.25
N LEU A 194 10.81 -4.22 -21.11
CA LEU A 194 12.16 -4.81 -20.99
C LEU A 194 13.27 -3.77 -20.91
N PRO A 195 13.29 -2.70 -21.74
CA PRO A 195 14.29 -1.63 -21.60
C PRO A 195 14.23 -0.94 -20.22
N ASN A 196 13.06 -0.73 -19.66
CA ASN A 196 12.91 -0.11 -18.34
C ASN A 196 13.38 -1.03 -17.21
N ILE A 197 13.13 -2.33 -17.31
CA ILE A 197 13.67 -3.35 -16.38
C ILE A 197 15.21 -3.31 -16.39
N MET A 198 15.83 -3.21 -17.56
CA MET A 198 17.30 -3.12 -17.68
C MET A 198 17.84 -1.81 -17.10
N LYS A 199 17.16 -0.68 -17.33
CA LYS A 199 17.50 0.62 -16.72
C LYS A 199 17.35 0.59 -15.20
N ALA A 200 16.29 -0.03 -14.69
CA ALA A 200 16.02 -0.14 -13.26
C ALA A 200 17.15 -0.82 -12.48
N LYS A 201 17.87 -1.77 -13.09
CA LYS A 201 19.03 -2.41 -12.44
C LYS A 201 20.14 -1.43 -12.06
N LYS A 202 20.25 -0.30 -12.77
CA LYS A 202 21.27 0.73 -12.56
C LYS A 202 20.79 1.90 -11.68
N LYS A 203 19.48 2.02 -11.44
CA LYS A 203 18.94 3.08 -10.58
C LYS A 203 19.36 2.87 -9.12
N PRO A 204 19.62 3.94 -8.37
CA PRO A 204 20.09 3.84 -6.99
C PRO A 204 19.02 3.24 -6.07
N ILE A 205 19.47 2.40 -5.15
CA ILE A 205 18.71 1.99 -3.96
C ILE A 205 19.59 2.34 -2.77
N ASN A 206 19.12 3.25 -1.93
CA ASN A 206 19.77 3.59 -0.68
C ASN A 206 19.35 2.59 0.39
N GLN A 207 20.31 1.90 1.00
CA GLN A 207 20.07 0.95 2.08
C GLN A 207 20.30 1.63 3.43
N ILE A 208 19.36 1.45 4.34
CA ILE A 208 19.40 1.96 5.70
C ILE A 208 19.06 0.81 6.64
N GLN A 209 19.82 0.67 7.71
CA GLN A 209 19.49 -0.26 8.81
C GLN A 209 18.46 0.39 9.74
N VAL A 210 17.47 -0.38 10.21
CA VAL A 210 16.45 0.13 11.15
C VAL A 210 17.10 0.78 12.38
N ASP A 211 18.19 0.22 12.87
CA ASP A 211 18.90 0.73 14.06
C ASP A 211 19.48 2.14 13.86
N GLU A 212 19.83 2.51 12.62
CA GLU A 212 20.31 3.86 12.28
C GLU A 212 19.23 4.96 12.45
N LEU A 213 17.97 4.55 12.48
CA LEU A 213 16.85 5.49 12.64
C LEU A 213 16.58 5.85 14.11
N ASN A 214 17.25 5.21 15.06
CA ASN A 214 17.09 5.42 16.51
C ASN A 214 15.62 5.37 16.98
N LEU A 215 14.84 4.45 16.42
CA LEU A 215 13.42 4.28 16.71
C LEU A 215 13.19 3.16 17.73
N LYS A 216 12.26 3.39 18.64
CA LYS A 216 11.77 2.32 19.52
C LYS A 216 10.79 1.43 18.75
N ILE A 217 11.29 0.28 18.29
CA ILE A 217 10.52 -0.75 17.59
C ILE A 217 10.15 -1.82 18.61
N GLU A 218 8.87 -1.98 18.88
CA GLU A 218 8.33 -2.92 19.85
C GLU A 218 7.29 -3.81 19.18
N GLN A 219 7.44 -5.11 19.31
CA GLN A 219 6.38 -6.05 18.96
C GLN A 219 5.36 -6.09 20.10
N ARG A 220 4.08 -6.00 19.77
CA ARG A 220 2.95 -5.97 20.71
C ARG A 220 1.98 -7.13 20.51
N LEU A 221 2.04 -7.79 19.35
CA LEU A 221 1.15 -8.86 18.97
C LEU A 221 1.95 -10.11 18.65
N ASP A 222 1.48 -11.25 19.14
CA ASP A 222 2.00 -12.56 18.79
C ASP A 222 0.90 -13.35 18.05
N ILE A 223 1.26 -13.94 16.89
CA ILE A 223 0.37 -14.83 16.15
C ILE A 223 0.43 -16.20 16.83
N LEU A 224 -0.64 -16.57 17.53
CA LEU A 224 -0.71 -17.84 18.25
C LEU A 224 -1.00 -19.01 17.31
N LYS A 225 -1.81 -18.79 16.27
CA LYS A 225 -2.26 -19.85 15.37
C LYS A 225 -2.82 -19.29 14.08
N VAL A 226 -2.54 -19.98 12.97
CA VAL A 226 -3.14 -19.73 11.65
C VAL A 226 -3.88 -20.99 11.20
N GLU A 227 -5.10 -20.82 10.69
CA GLU A 227 -5.92 -21.92 10.17
C GLU A 227 -6.60 -21.52 8.87
N GLU A 228 -6.90 -22.51 8.04
CA GLU A 228 -7.75 -22.26 6.88
C GLU A 228 -9.17 -21.89 7.34
N PRO A 229 -9.85 -20.98 6.61
CA PRO A 229 -11.25 -20.67 6.92
C PRO A 229 -12.13 -21.91 6.78
N THR A 230 -13.17 -22.00 7.59
CA THR A 230 -14.16 -23.09 7.49
C THR A 230 -14.79 -23.11 6.11
N LYS A 231 -14.94 -24.30 5.53
CA LYS A 231 -15.61 -24.45 4.24
C LYS A 231 -17.04 -23.94 4.35
N ARG A 232 -17.41 -23.01 3.50
CA ARG A 232 -18.80 -22.57 3.38
C ARG A 232 -19.64 -23.69 2.79
N GLN A 233 -20.84 -23.88 3.30
CA GLN A 233 -21.83 -24.76 2.68
C GLN A 233 -22.32 -24.15 1.37
N SER A 234 -22.75 -25.01 0.44
CA SER A 234 -23.37 -24.53 -0.79
C SER A 234 -24.63 -23.72 -0.48
N GLY A 235 -24.84 -22.66 -1.25
CA GLY A 235 -26.08 -21.90 -1.16
C GLY A 235 -27.29 -22.73 -1.61
N ILE A 236 -28.48 -22.25 -1.30
CA ILE A 236 -29.75 -22.85 -1.72
C ILE A 236 -30.31 -22.02 -2.89
N MET A 237 -30.62 -22.69 -4.00
CA MET A 237 -31.32 -22.03 -5.09
C MET A 237 -32.80 -21.88 -4.76
N LEU A 238 -33.27 -20.65 -4.72
CA LEU A 238 -34.66 -20.31 -4.44
C LEU A 238 -35.38 -20.03 -5.76
N LYS A 239 -36.70 -20.30 -5.78
CA LYS A 239 -37.51 -20.18 -7.01
C LYS A 239 -38.23 -18.84 -7.09
N THR A 240 -38.55 -18.21 -5.96
CA THR A 240 -39.31 -16.96 -5.92
C THR A 240 -38.68 -15.93 -4.98
N VAL A 241 -39.06 -14.67 -5.16
CA VAL A 241 -38.62 -13.56 -4.30
C VAL A 241 -39.20 -13.71 -2.89
N GLU A 242 -40.43 -14.22 -2.78
CA GLU A 242 -41.13 -14.44 -1.51
C GLU A 242 -40.37 -15.46 -0.66
N GLU A 243 -39.90 -16.58 -1.27
CA GLU A 243 -39.04 -17.55 -0.60
C GLU A 243 -37.72 -16.94 -0.12
N LEU A 244 -37.13 -16.01 -0.89
CA LEU A 244 -35.91 -15.31 -0.48
C LEU A 244 -36.17 -14.43 0.73
N VAL A 245 -37.21 -13.62 0.68
CA VAL A 245 -37.59 -12.73 1.80
C VAL A 245 -37.88 -13.54 3.06
N ASP A 246 -38.66 -14.63 2.95
CA ASP A 246 -38.97 -15.52 4.06
C ASP A 246 -37.70 -16.08 4.71
N LYS A 247 -36.76 -16.61 3.91
CA LYS A 247 -35.50 -17.16 4.43
C LYS A 247 -34.60 -16.11 5.06
N LEU A 248 -34.48 -14.92 4.45
CA LEU A 248 -33.70 -13.83 5.02
C LEU A 248 -34.28 -13.34 6.35
N LYS A 249 -35.62 -13.30 6.47
CA LYS A 249 -36.31 -12.84 7.66
C LYS A 249 -36.36 -13.88 8.77
N ASN A 250 -36.75 -15.11 8.45
CA ASN A 250 -37.10 -16.11 9.44
C ASN A 250 -35.96 -17.10 9.74
N GLU A 251 -35.08 -17.43 8.76
CA GLU A 251 -33.95 -18.34 8.95
C GLU A 251 -32.66 -17.55 9.23
N ALA A 252 -32.26 -16.65 8.32
CA ALA A 252 -31.00 -15.91 8.44
C ALA A 252 -31.10 -14.72 9.41
N LYS A 253 -32.30 -14.18 9.62
CA LYS A 253 -32.59 -13.03 10.54
C LYS A 253 -31.74 -11.81 10.25
N VAL A 254 -31.57 -11.47 8.97
CA VAL A 254 -30.75 -10.33 8.52
C VAL A 254 -31.60 -9.16 7.99
N ILE A 255 -32.90 -9.34 7.86
CA ILE A 255 -33.90 -8.32 7.54
C ILE A 255 -35.12 -8.45 8.45
#